data_b3c8df9308acc865decdfb06a42c0312
#
_entry.id   b3c8df9308acc865decdfb06a42c0312
#
_cell.length_a   1.000
_cell.length_b   1.000
_cell.length_c   1.000
_cell.angle_alpha   90.00
_cell.angle_beta   90.00
_cell.angle_gamma   90.00
#
_symmetry.space_group_name_H-M   'P 1'
#
loop_
_entity.id
_entity.type
_entity.pdbx_description
1 polymer ?
#
loop_
_entity_poly.entity_id
_entity_poly.type
_entity_poly.pdbx_seq_one_letter_code
_entity_poly.pdbx_strand_id
1 'polypeptide(L)'
;MACAVLAGCTTTPAAAPSAIPDDGPPAALGAATISGIYAEPIQLQDGRYLGQPFVTGGASRPTVTLLPKPSAHVDSDVDGEREWLVVLAESSGGSGTFYYLAVMRQRGVGFRSRATVLIGDRVEIERISLDGATIRVDLLAAGDDDPACCPSEARTKRWQWVDDALHPVTRFVGHLVYGHESREFVSCGGQRYWVADASGGDLRRTYEAVIRSPYQPLFVEVSGSRLPAPDAAFAATYEEQLRVAALHRVETEGPGCALDLAGARFRASGVEPFWHADVGSDGLLFSRLGQSPIGVEIEMREVAGPRRIWRGQTDVGALMLTLEEGRCTDPMSGSVFAYSASVSLDGEAFYGCALAPLPDRSERASANDQ
;
A
#
# COMPACT_ATOMS: atom_id res chain seq x y z
N MET A 1 31.40 38.34 -30.69
CA MET A 1 31.52 37.64 -29.43
C MET A 1 30.16 37.63 -28.75
N ALA A 2 29.42 36.54 -28.82
CA ALA A 2 28.12 36.40 -28.17
C ALA A 2 28.26 35.17 -27.23
N CYS A 3 28.14 35.44 -25.93
CA CYS A 3 28.15 34.38 -24.89
C CYS A 3 26.74 33.79 -24.78
N ALA A 4 26.60 32.51 -25.11
CA ALA A 4 25.40 31.73 -24.84
C ALA A 4 25.42 31.21 -23.40
N VAL A 5 24.43 31.65 -22.61
CA VAL A 5 24.22 31.14 -21.25
C VAL A 5 23.38 29.86 -21.36
N LEU A 6 23.96 28.72 -21.03
CA LEU A 6 23.29 27.45 -20.84
C LEU A 6 22.58 27.45 -19.48
N ALA A 7 21.25 27.52 -19.49
CA ALA A 7 20.44 27.30 -18.29
C ALA A 7 20.36 25.79 -17.99
N GLY A 8 21.09 25.35 -16.95
CA GLY A 8 21.01 23.99 -16.42
C GLY A 8 19.69 23.81 -15.68
N CYS A 9 18.82 22.91 -16.12
CA CYS A 9 17.68 22.42 -15.35
C CYS A 9 18.22 21.57 -14.19
N THR A 10 18.19 22.11 -12.98
CA THR A 10 18.38 21.34 -11.74
C THR A 10 17.07 20.65 -11.39
N THR A 11 16.99 19.36 -11.62
CA THR A 11 15.93 18.52 -11.06
C THR A 11 16.17 18.43 -9.54
N THR A 12 15.27 19.02 -8.77
CA THR A 12 15.27 18.87 -7.31
C THR A 12 14.89 17.41 -6.99
N PRO A 13 15.70 16.64 -6.27
CA PRO A 13 15.30 15.30 -5.85
C PRO A 13 14.11 15.42 -4.89
N ALA A 14 13.12 14.52 -5.05
CA ALA A 14 12.02 14.39 -4.12
C ALA A 14 12.58 14.20 -2.71
N ALA A 15 12.11 14.99 -1.75
CA ALA A 15 12.54 14.91 -0.37
C ALA A 15 12.26 13.51 0.16
N ALA A 16 13.30 12.83 0.65
CA ALA A 16 13.14 11.60 1.40
C ALA A 16 12.20 11.84 2.59
N PRO A 17 11.32 10.88 2.94
CA PRO A 17 10.44 11.03 4.08
C PRO A 17 11.28 11.35 5.31
N SER A 18 10.96 12.45 5.97
CA SER A 18 11.67 12.93 7.17
C SER A 18 11.64 11.83 8.22
N ALA A 19 12.80 11.36 8.64
CA ALA A 19 12.92 10.44 9.75
C ALA A 19 12.30 11.11 10.99
N ILE A 20 11.23 10.52 11.53
CA ILE A 20 10.57 10.98 12.74
C ILE A 20 11.54 10.72 13.92
N PRO A 21 11.79 11.70 14.81
CA PRO A 21 12.59 11.44 15.99
C PRO A 21 11.99 10.29 16.80
N ASP A 22 12.83 9.34 17.20
CA ASP A 22 12.45 8.11 17.91
C ASP A 22 12.25 8.33 19.43
N ASP A 23 11.78 9.49 19.82
CA ASP A 23 11.30 9.77 21.16
C ASP A 23 9.94 9.10 21.30
N GLY A 24 9.89 7.95 21.91
CA GLY A 24 8.67 7.16 22.10
C GLY A 24 7.47 7.99 22.62
N PRO A 25 6.26 7.41 22.66
CA PRO A 25 5.06 8.14 23.04
C PRO A 25 5.19 8.74 24.44
N PRO A 26 4.66 9.98 24.69
CA PRO A 26 4.78 10.63 25.99
C PRO A 26 4.13 9.80 27.09
N ALA A 27 4.69 9.81 28.29
CA ALA A 27 4.21 9.05 29.44
C ALA A 27 2.71 9.32 29.75
N ALA A 28 2.21 10.52 29.41
CA ALA A 28 0.79 10.88 29.57
C ALA A 28 -0.15 10.01 28.74
N LEU A 29 0.31 9.34 27.67
CA LEU A 29 -0.47 8.35 26.94
C LEU A 29 -0.76 7.09 27.78
N GLY A 30 0.04 6.81 28.81
CA GLY A 30 -0.24 5.73 29.76
C GLY A 30 -1.51 5.92 30.60
N ALA A 31 -2.11 7.12 30.59
CA ALA A 31 -3.38 7.42 31.22
C ALA A 31 -4.47 7.82 30.22
N ALA A 32 -4.35 7.38 28.97
CA ALA A 32 -5.27 7.76 27.90
C ALA A 32 -6.63 7.05 27.98
N THR A 33 -7.65 7.70 27.43
CA THR A 33 -8.96 7.08 27.17
C THR A 33 -8.99 6.51 25.76
N ILE A 34 -9.31 5.22 25.63
CA ILE A 34 -9.37 4.49 24.36
C ILE A 34 -10.82 4.09 24.07
N SER A 35 -11.31 4.43 22.90
CA SER A 35 -12.61 4.01 22.35
C SER A 35 -12.39 3.09 21.14
N GLY A 36 -13.36 2.22 20.84
CA GLY A 36 -13.36 1.41 19.61
C GLY A 36 -12.72 0.03 19.70
N ILE A 37 -12.24 -0.38 20.90
CA ILE A 37 -11.87 -1.79 21.17
C ILE A 37 -13.07 -2.54 21.74
N TYR A 38 -13.75 -1.93 22.70
CA TYR A 38 -14.96 -2.46 23.32
C TYR A 38 -16.14 -1.49 23.11
N ALA A 39 -17.35 -1.92 23.45
CA ALA A 39 -18.55 -1.09 23.34
C ALA A 39 -18.43 0.21 24.16
N GLU A 40 -17.81 0.13 25.33
CA GLU A 40 -17.56 1.28 26.19
C GLU A 40 -16.09 1.71 26.13
N PRO A 41 -15.79 3.02 26.21
CA PRO A 41 -14.43 3.51 26.32
C PRO A 41 -13.72 2.96 27.55
N ILE A 42 -12.44 2.68 27.42
CA ILE A 42 -11.59 2.22 28.52
C ILE A 42 -10.57 3.30 28.90
N GLN A 43 -10.15 3.29 30.17
CA GLN A 43 -9.11 4.16 30.70
C GLN A 43 -7.87 3.35 30.99
N LEU A 44 -6.73 3.72 30.38
CA LEU A 44 -5.43 3.13 30.70
C LEU A 44 -4.95 3.65 32.08
N GLN A 45 -4.22 2.81 32.79
CA GLN A 45 -3.48 3.13 34.00
C GLN A 45 -2.05 2.60 33.80
N ASP A 46 -1.07 3.48 33.81
CA ASP A 46 0.33 3.14 33.50
C ASP A 46 0.51 2.36 32.20
N GLY A 47 -0.24 2.75 31.15
CA GLY A 47 -0.22 2.10 29.84
C GLY A 47 -1.02 0.81 29.75
N ARG A 48 -1.81 0.45 30.78
CA ARG A 48 -2.52 -0.82 30.82
C ARG A 48 -3.97 -0.66 31.28
N TYR A 49 -4.86 -1.44 30.68
CA TYR A 49 -6.24 -1.64 31.16
C TYR A 49 -6.43 -3.09 31.58
N LEU A 50 -7.08 -3.28 32.71
CA LEU A 50 -7.50 -4.60 33.22
C LEU A 50 -9.02 -4.57 33.39
N GLY A 51 -9.71 -5.31 32.54
CA GLY A 51 -11.17 -5.45 32.61
C GLY A 51 -11.63 -6.39 33.73
N GLN A 52 -12.94 -6.50 33.87
CA GLN A 52 -13.55 -7.43 34.83
C GLN A 52 -13.34 -8.87 34.37
N PRO A 53 -13.15 -9.85 35.27
CA PRO A 53 -13.11 -11.25 34.93
C PRO A 53 -14.36 -11.70 34.15
N PHE A 54 -14.22 -12.53 33.14
CA PHE A 54 -15.34 -13.09 32.38
C PHE A 54 -16.30 -13.94 33.22
N VAL A 55 -15.75 -14.55 34.27
CA VAL A 55 -16.52 -15.34 35.28
C VAL A 55 -16.16 -14.81 36.63
N THR A 56 -17.16 -14.63 37.49
CA THR A 56 -16.97 -14.17 38.88
C THR A 56 -15.97 -15.08 39.60
N GLY A 57 -14.89 -14.48 40.12
CA GLY A 57 -13.79 -15.21 40.74
C GLY A 57 -12.79 -15.89 39.77
N GLY A 58 -12.98 -15.76 38.46
CA GLY A 58 -12.05 -16.27 37.43
C GLY A 58 -10.81 -15.39 37.30
N ALA A 59 -9.71 -16.00 36.81
CA ALA A 59 -8.45 -15.29 36.54
C ALA A 59 -8.42 -14.63 35.17
N SER A 60 -9.16 -15.17 34.19
CA SER A 60 -9.18 -14.67 32.80
C SER A 60 -10.01 -13.41 32.69
N ARG A 61 -9.39 -12.34 32.17
CA ARG A 61 -9.99 -11.02 31.99
C ARG A 61 -9.43 -10.34 30.76
N PRO A 62 -10.18 -9.43 30.11
CA PRO A 62 -9.63 -8.66 29.02
C PRO A 62 -8.56 -7.69 29.52
N THR A 63 -7.48 -7.60 28.75
CA THR A 63 -6.37 -6.67 29.01
C THR A 63 -6.06 -5.90 27.75
N VAL A 64 -5.76 -4.60 27.87
CA VAL A 64 -5.22 -3.79 26.77
C VAL A 64 -3.93 -3.15 27.25
N THR A 65 -2.87 -3.26 26.44
CA THR A 65 -1.55 -2.73 26.77
C THR A 65 -1.10 -1.79 25.66
N LEU A 66 -0.71 -0.57 26.01
CA LEU A 66 -0.04 0.37 25.12
C LEU A 66 1.39 -0.10 24.89
N LEU A 67 1.75 -0.34 23.62
CA LEU A 67 3.11 -0.69 23.26
C LEU A 67 3.99 0.56 23.18
N PRO A 68 5.23 0.51 23.67
CA PRO A 68 6.14 1.64 23.60
C PRO A 68 6.60 1.97 22.19
N LYS A 69 6.63 0.96 21.29
CA LYS A 69 7.04 1.03 19.88
C LYS A 69 6.34 -0.07 19.08
N PRO A 70 6.18 0.15 17.73
CA PRO A 70 6.40 1.40 17.02
C PRO A 70 5.33 2.45 17.33
N SER A 71 5.69 3.72 17.20
CA SER A 71 4.78 4.86 17.31
C SER A 71 5.21 5.98 16.37
N ALA A 72 4.28 6.90 16.04
CA ALA A 72 4.58 8.06 15.21
C ALA A 72 3.81 9.29 15.71
N HIS A 73 4.42 10.47 15.61
CA HIS A 73 3.77 11.75 15.92
C HIS A 73 3.64 12.56 14.64
N VAL A 74 2.46 12.62 14.07
CA VAL A 74 2.18 13.08 12.70
C VAL A 74 0.87 13.85 12.63
N ASP A 75 0.73 14.69 11.62
CA ASP A 75 -0.55 15.27 11.21
C ASP A 75 -1.22 14.28 10.25
N SER A 76 -2.10 13.46 10.78
CA SER A 76 -2.63 12.29 10.04
C SER A 76 -3.83 12.62 9.16
N ASP A 77 -4.51 13.75 9.38
CA ASP A 77 -5.67 14.22 8.62
C ASP A 77 -5.45 15.57 7.93
N VAL A 78 -4.21 16.11 8.03
CA VAL A 78 -3.78 17.36 7.39
C VAL A 78 -4.58 18.57 7.89
N ASP A 79 -4.97 18.58 9.17
CA ASP A 79 -5.68 19.70 9.81
C ASP A 79 -4.73 20.70 10.52
N GLY A 80 -3.43 20.39 10.53
CA GLY A 80 -2.37 21.19 11.17
C GLY A 80 -2.11 20.80 12.63
N GLU A 81 -2.92 19.96 13.25
CA GLU A 81 -2.65 19.36 14.57
C GLU A 81 -1.98 18.00 14.40
N ARG A 82 -1.08 17.65 15.32
CA ARG A 82 -0.38 16.35 15.25
C ARG A 82 -0.98 15.38 16.25
N GLU A 83 -1.22 14.17 15.75
CA GLU A 83 -1.64 13.03 16.56
C GLU A 83 -0.50 12.07 16.83
N TRP A 84 -0.65 11.32 17.92
CA TRP A 84 0.16 10.13 18.13
C TRP A 84 -0.54 8.90 17.51
N LEU A 85 0.16 8.23 16.61
CA LEU A 85 -0.19 6.90 16.15
C LEU A 85 0.50 5.90 17.06
N VAL A 86 -0.27 5.08 17.76
CA VAL A 86 0.25 4.10 18.72
C VAL A 86 -0.37 2.74 18.51
N VAL A 87 0.30 1.71 19.00
CA VAL A 87 -0.19 0.34 18.97
C VAL A 87 -0.70 -0.07 20.34
N LEU A 88 -1.89 -0.68 20.36
CA LEU A 88 -2.47 -1.32 21.52
C LEU A 88 -2.53 -2.84 21.28
N ALA A 89 -2.09 -3.62 22.26
CA ALA A 89 -2.24 -5.07 22.27
C ALA A 89 -3.38 -5.47 23.21
N GLU A 90 -4.40 -6.13 22.69
CA GLU A 90 -5.53 -6.66 23.44
C GLU A 90 -5.41 -8.17 23.57
N SER A 91 -5.69 -8.69 24.77
CA SER A 91 -5.82 -10.12 25.02
C SER A 91 -7.01 -10.35 25.94
N SER A 92 -7.92 -11.19 25.48
CA SER A 92 -9.10 -11.63 26.25
C SER A 92 -8.84 -12.92 27.05
N GLY A 93 -7.56 -13.26 27.30
CA GLY A 93 -7.17 -14.44 28.08
C GLY A 93 -7.24 -15.77 27.33
N GLY A 94 -7.46 -15.72 26.00
CA GLY A 94 -7.31 -16.84 25.08
C GLY A 94 -5.89 -16.90 24.47
N SER A 95 -5.73 -17.65 23.37
CA SER A 95 -4.46 -17.77 22.66
C SER A 95 -4.20 -16.63 21.65
N GLY A 96 -5.20 -15.79 21.35
CA GLY A 96 -5.09 -14.65 20.46
C GLY A 96 -4.54 -13.42 21.17
N THR A 97 -3.83 -12.58 20.42
CA THR A 97 -3.46 -11.22 20.79
C THR A 97 -3.78 -10.30 19.63
N PHE A 98 -4.74 -9.43 19.82
CA PHE A 98 -5.23 -8.53 18.80
C PHE A 98 -4.53 -7.18 18.91
N TYR A 99 -3.96 -6.74 17.82
CA TYR A 99 -3.23 -5.47 17.74
C TYR A 99 -4.10 -4.42 17.06
N TYR A 100 -4.16 -3.25 17.67
CA TYR A 100 -4.94 -2.12 17.18
C TYR A 100 -4.03 -0.92 16.94
N LEU A 101 -4.27 -0.20 15.84
CA LEU A 101 -3.77 1.15 15.63
C LEU A 101 -4.73 2.13 16.30
N ALA A 102 -4.23 2.95 17.21
CA ALA A 102 -5.01 4.04 17.80
C ALA A 102 -4.40 5.40 17.40
N VAL A 103 -5.26 6.29 16.91
CA VAL A 103 -4.91 7.70 16.65
C VAL A 103 -5.29 8.52 17.85
N MET A 104 -4.28 9.05 18.54
CA MET A 104 -4.42 9.71 19.84
C MET A 104 -4.26 11.21 19.70
N ARG A 105 -5.29 11.96 20.08
CA ARG A 105 -5.24 13.42 20.13
C ARG A 105 -5.17 13.91 21.57
N GLN A 106 -4.34 14.93 21.80
CA GLN A 106 -4.26 15.58 23.10
C GLN A 106 -5.53 16.39 23.37
N ARG A 107 -6.10 16.23 24.58
CA ARG A 107 -7.24 17.01 25.07
C ARG A 107 -6.95 17.51 26.47
N GLY A 108 -6.63 18.78 26.59
CA GLY A 108 -6.16 19.36 27.85
C GLY A 108 -4.85 18.71 28.30
N VAL A 109 -4.85 18.12 29.50
CA VAL A 109 -3.66 17.43 30.08
C VAL A 109 -3.59 15.94 29.73
N GLY A 110 -4.59 15.37 29.05
CA GLY A 110 -4.69 13.95 28.72
C GLY A 110 -4.79 13.67 27.24
N PHE A 111 -4.88 12.38 26.91
CA PHE A 111 -5.05 11.90 25.54
C PHE A 111 -6.35 11.10 25.41
N ARG A 112 -6.96 11.19 24.22
CA ARG A 112 -8.12 10.37 23.82
C ARG A 112 -7.90 9.84 22.41
N SER A 113 -8.34 8.61 22.15
CA SER A 113 -8.38 8.10 20.79
C SER A 113 -9.45 8.83 19.97
N ARG A 114 -9.09 9.30 18.78
CA ARG A 114 -10.04 9.74 17.74
C ARG A 114 -10.60 8.54 16.98
N ALA A 115 -9.71 7.60 16.65
CA ALA A 115 -10.06 6.36 16.00
C ALA A 115 -9.19 5.23 16.51
N THR A 116 -9.73 4.02 16.47
CA THR A 116 -9.02 2.78 16.79
C THR A 116 -9.46 1.73 15.79
N VAL A 117 -8.50 1.11 15.09
CA VAL A 117 -8.78 0.09 14.05
C VAL A 117 -7.94 -1.15 14.30
N LEU A 118 -8.51 -2.32 14.00
CA LEU A 118 -7.82 -3.60 14.14
C LEU A 118 -6.71 -3.72 13.08
N ILE A 119 -5.47 -3.97 13.55
CA ILE A 119 -4.35 -4.31 12.66
C ILE A 119 -4.37 -5.81 12.36
N GLY A 120 -4.51 -6.67 13.36
CA GLY A 120 -4.53 -8.11 13.17
C GLY A 120 -4.37 -8.91 14.45
N ASP A 121 -4.48 -10.24 14.33
CA ASP A 121 -4.20 -11.19 15.41
C ASP A 121 -2.76 -11.70 15.27
N ARG A 122 -2.01 -11.69 16.37
CA ARG A 122 -0.64 -12.25 16.46
C ARG A 122 0.30 -11.78 15.33
N VAL A 123 0.27 -10.48 15.05
CA VAL A 123 1.17 -9.84 14.07
C VAL A 123 2.37 -9.20 14.76
N GLU A 124 3.50 -9.10 14.06
CA GLU A 124 4.63 -8.29 14.50
C GLU A 124 4.65 -6.98 13.74
N ILE A 125 4.52 -5.86 14.45
CA ILE A 125 4.42 -4.54 13.82
C ILE A 125 5.80 -3.92 13.78
N GLU A 126 6.31 -3.69 12.57
CA GLU A 126 7.66 -3.19 12.34
C GLU A 126 7.72 -1.67 12.30
N ARG A 127 6.73 -1.04 11.64
CA ARG A 127 6.76 0.41 11.40
C ARG A 127 5.37 1.00 11.27
N ILE A 128 5.23 2.25 11.72
CA ILE A 128 4.11 3.14 11.42
C ILE A 128 4.65 4.38 10.73
N SER A 129 4.04 4.80 9.63
CA SER A 129 4.45 5.98 8.85
C SER A 129 3.26 6.61 8.15
N LEU A 130 3.43 7.82 7.59
CA LEU A 130 2.51 8.43 6.64
C LEU A 130 3.07 8.34 5.22
N ASP A 131 2.20 8.07 4.27
CA ASP A 131 2.41 8.19 2.84
C ASP A 131 1.35 9.15 2.30
N GLY A 132 1.74 10.43 2.16
CA GLY A 132 0.77 11.52 1.98
C GLY A 132 -0.18 11.60 3.18
N ALA A 133 -1.50 11.50 2.94
CA ALA A 133 -2.54 11.47 3.97
C ALA A 133 -2.97 10.02 4.32
N THR A 134 -2.18 9.01 3.94
CA THR A 134 -2.46 7.59 4.21
C THR A 134 -1.57 7.09 5.33
N ILE A 135 -2.17 6.58 6.40
CA ILE A 135 -1.44 5.90 7.48
C ILE A 135 -1.03 4.51 6.96
N ARG A 136 0.25 4.23 7.06
CA ARG A 136 0.87 2.96 6.65
C ARG A 136 1.43 2.23 7.86
N VAL A 137 1.11 0.94 7.97
CA VAL A 137 1.65 0.02 8.97
C VAL A 137 2.30 -1.16 8.25
N ASP A 138 3.61 -1.29 8.40
CA ASP A 138 4.38 -2.44 7.94
C ASP A 138 4.46 -3.46 9.07
N LEU A 139 4.20 -4.73 8.75
CA LEU A 139 4.06 -5.80 9.73
C LEU A 139 4.46 -7.16 9.14
N LEU A 140 4.77 -8.12 10.02
CA LEU A 140 4.79 -9.54 9.69
C LEU A 140 3.47 -10.15 10.13
N ALA A 141 2.84 -10.93 9.26
CA ALA A 141 1.65 -11.73 9.54
C ALA A 141 1.96 -13.22 9.34
N ALA A 142 1.14 -14.08 9.89
CA ALA A 142 1.27 -15.52 9.66
C ALA A 142 1.06 -15.84 8.16
N GLY A 143 2.01 -16.53 7.56
CA GLY A 143 1.85 -17.21 6.28
C GLY A 143 1.15 -18.57 6.45
N ASP A 144 0.79 -19.21 5.34
CA ASP A 144 0.05 -20.47 5.35
C ASP A 144 0.78 -21.60 6.09
N ASP A 145 2.10 -21.59 6.06
CA ASP A 145 2.98 -22.61 6.68
C ASP A 145 3.58 -22.17 8.03
N ASP A 146 3.25 -20.96 8.50
CA ASP A 146 3.85 -20.43 9.73
C ASP A 146 3.25 -21.06 10.98
N PRO A 147 4.09 -21.38 11.99
CA PRO A 147 3.60 -21.67 13.33
C PRO A 147 2.84 -20.46 13.89
N ALA A 148 1.81 -20.71 14.69
CA ALA A 148 0.98 -19.65 15.28
C ALA A 148 1.73 -18.60 16.11
N CYS A 149 2.98 -18.86 16.51
CA CYS A 149 3.83 -17.98 17.32
C CYS A 149 4.70 -17.03 16.49
N CYS A 150 4.92 -17.34 15.17
CA CYS A 150 6.09 -16.79 14.49
C CYS A 150 5.71 -16.34 13.07
N PRO A 151 5.06 -15.19 12.97
CA PRO A 151 4.67 -14.63 11.67
C PRO A 151 5.92 -14.29 10.86
N SER A 152 5.95 -14.65 9.57
CA SER A 152 7.09 -14.40 8.69
C SER A 152 6.74 -13.67 7.39
N GLU A 153 5.45 -13.54 7.06
CA GLU A 153 5.03 -12.92 5.83
C GLU A 153 4.92 -11.40 5.98
N ALA A 154 5.79 -10.66 5.26
CA ALA A 154 5.76 -9.21 5.26
C ALA A 154 4.49 -8.69 4.57
N ARG A 155 3.71 -7.89 5.29
CA ARG A 155 2.49 -7.23 4.80
C ARG A 155 2.49 -5.76 5.12
N THR A 156 1.72 -4.98 4.36
CA THR A 156 1.47 -3.57 4.63
C THR A 156 -0.03 -3.34 4.68
N LYS A 157 -0.51 -2.77 5.79
CA LYS A 157 -1.89 -2.28 5.91
C LYS A 157 -1.92 -0.75 5.83
N ARG A 158 -2.98 -0.21 5.25
CA ARG A 158 -3.13 1.22 5.03
C ARG A 158 -4.53 1.69 5.40
N TRP A 159 -4.62 2.91 5.96
CA TRP A 159 -5.89 3.58 6.29
C TRP A 159 -5.83 5.04 5.88
N GLN A 160 -6.98 5.59 5.54
CA GLN A 160 -7.14 7.03 5.31
C GLN A 160 -8.33 7.57 6.10
N TRP A 161 -8.25 8.85 6.46
CA TRP A 161 -9.35 9.56 7.09
C TRP A 161 -10.43 9.89 6.07
N VAL A 162 -11.68 9.60 6.43
CA VAL A 162 -12.88 10.08 5.75
C VAL A 162 -13.95 10.33 6.82
N ASP A 163 -14.52 11.54 6.84
CA ASP A 163 -15.61 11.91 7.75
C ASP A 163 -15.35 11.52 9.23
N ASP A 164 -14.15 11.86 9.73
CA ASP A 164 -13.68 11.56 11.09
C ASP A 164 -13.54 10.05 11.43
N ALA A 165 -13.54 9.17 10.45
CA ALA A 165 -13.28 7.75 10.62
C ALA A 165 -12.07 7.28 9.78
N LEU A 166 -11.38 6.25 10.27
CA LEU A 166 -10.32 5.57 9.53
C LEU A 166 -10.92 4.45 8.68
N HIS A 167 -10.75 4.55 7.36
CA HIS A 167 -11.18 3.54 6.42
C HIS A 167 -9.98 2.78 5.85
N PRO A 168 -10.06 1.44 5.72
CA PRO A 168 -8.98 0.67 5.11
C PRO A 168 -8.81 1.07 3.66
N VAL A 169 -7.54 1.16 3.24
CA VAL A 169 -7.15 1.38 1.85
C VAL A 169 -6.72 0.04 1.26
N THR A 170 -7.49 -0.45 0.31
CA THR A 170 -7.26 -1.71 -0.38
C THR A 170 -6.95 -1.50 -1.86
N ARG A 171 -6.52 -2.54 -2.54
CA ARG A 171 -6.16 -2.48 -3.96
C ARG A 171 -7.35 -2.90 -4.83
N PHE A 172 -7.61 -2.14 -5.88
CA PHE A 172 -8.67 -2.38 -6.85
C PHE A 172 -8.10 -2.42 -8.26
N VAL A 173 -8.62 -3.33 -9.06
CA VAL A 173 -8.29 -3.48 -10.48
C VAL A 173 -9.56 -3.49 -11.31
N GLY A 174 -9.55 -2.77 -12.42
CA GLY A 174 -10.73 -2.65 -13.27
C GLY A 174 -10.59 -1.57 -14.33
N HIS A 175 -11.71 -1.17 -14.89
CA HIS A 175 -11.77 -0.13 -15.92
C HIS A 175 -12.30 1.17 -15.34
N LEU A 176 -11.58 2.25 -15.61
CA LEU A 176 -11.90 3.61 -15.19
C LEU A 176 -12.37 4.42 -16.39
N VAL A 177 -13.48 5.10 -16.23
CA VAL A 177 -13.91 6.24 -17.05
C VAL A 177 -13.90 7.47 -16.16
N TYR A 178 -13.18 8.52 -16.54
CA TYR A 178 -13.08 9.72 -15.73
C TYR A 178 -13.33 10.98 -16.56
N GLY A 179 -14.36 11.73 -16.21
CA GLY A 179 -14.74 12.97 -16.86
C GLY A 179 -15.64 13.83 -15.99
N HIS A 180 -16.22 14.86 -16.56
CA HIS A 180 -17.05 15.80 -15.80
C HIS A 180 -18.35 15.16 -15.30
N GLU A 181 -19.02 14.42 -16.17
CA GLU A 181 -20.35 13.82 -15.92
C GLU A 181 -20.28 12.33 -15.56
N SER A 182 -19.17 11.67 -15.85
CA SER A 182 -18.97 10.26 -15.58
C SER A 182 -17.63 10.02 -14.89
N ARG A 183 -17.69 9.47 -13.71
CA ARG A 183 -16.51 9.04 -12.92
C ARG A 183 -16.79 7.63 -12.42
N GLU A 184 -16.67 6.67 -13.32
CA GLU A 184 -17.03 5.28 -13.05
C GLU A 184 -15.78 4.41 -13.00
N PHE A 185 -15.71 3.56 -11.98
CA PHE A 185 -14.80 2.43 -11.94
C PHE A 185 -15.62 1.14 -11.94
N VAL A 186 -15.33 0.25 -12.89
CA VAL A 186 -15.90 -1.09 -12.96
C VAL A 186 -14.80 -2.08 -12.64
N SER A 187 -14.90 -2.75 -11.48
CA SER A 187 -13.91 -3.75 -11.09
C SER A 187 -13.86 -4.92 -12.06
N CYS A 188 -12.75 -5.67 -12.09
CA CYS A 188 -12.66 -6.91 -12.86
C CYS A 188 -13.70 -7.97 -12.44
N GLY A 189 -14.32 -7.81 -11.27
CA GLY A 189 -15.46 -8.62 -10.80
C GLY A 189 -16.84 -8.09 -11.23
N GLY A 190 -16.89 -6.94 -11.93
CA GLY A 190 -18.15 -6.35 -12.42
C GLY A 190 -18.82 -5.37 -11.44
N GLN A 191 -18.29 -5.17 -10.24
CA GLN A 191 -18.80 -4.18 -9.29
C GLN A 191 -18.54 -2.76 -9.79
N ARG A 192 -19.55 -1.89 -9.69
CA ARG A 192 -19.49 -0.51 -10.16
C ARG A 192 -19.39 0.46 -8.99
N TYR A 193 -18.53 1.46 -9.14
CA TYR A 193 -18.30 2.49 -8.14
C TYR A 193 -18.30 3.87 -8.77
N TRP A 194 -18.87 4.85 -8.07
CA TRP A 194 -18.56 6.25 -8.33
C TRP A 194 -17.12 6.53 -7.88
N VAL A 195 -16.34 7.31 -8.63
CA VAL A 195 -14.94 7.60 -8.28
C VAL A 195 -14.79 8.98 -7.68
N ALA A 196 -14.19 9.03 -6.48
CA ALA A 196 -13.68 10.25 -5.85
C ALA A 196 -12.14 10.22 -5.89
N ASP A 197 -11.53 11.25 -6.49
CA ASP A 197 -10.07 11.38 -6.57
C ASP A 197 -9.51 12.02 -5.29
N ALA A 198 -8.86 11.21 -4.44
CA ALA A 198 -8.14 11.63 -3.25
C ALA A 198 -6.61 11.49 -3.41
N SER A 199 -6.13 11.25 -4.64
CA SER A 199 -4.70 11.11 -4.97
C SER A 199 -3.98 12.47 -5.15
N GLY A 200 -4.58 13.58 -4.71
CA GLY A 200 -4.07 14.92 -5.00
C GLY A 200 -4.19 15.30 -6.49
N GLY A 201 -5.15 14.70 -7.20
CA GLY A 201 -5.41 14.92 -8.62
C GLY A 201 -4.49 14.11 -9.55
N ASP A 202 -3.69 13.18 -9.01
CA ASP A 202 -2.81 12.35 -9.83
C ASP A 202 -3.61 11.40 -10.74
N LEU A 203 -4.68 10.80 -10.22
CA LEU A 203 -5.57 9.95 -10.99
C LEU A 203 -6.11 10.69 -12.23
N ARG A 204 -6.69 11.87 -12.03
CA ARG A 204 -7.23 12.68 -13.11
C ARG A 204 -6.16 13.10 -14.11
N ARG A 205 -5.04 13.66 -13.65
CA ARG A 205 -3.95 14.11 -14.55
C ARG A 205 -3.41 12.95 -15.39
N THR A 206 -3.22 11.79 -14.80
CA THR A 206 -2.70 10.62 -15.53
C THR A 206 -3.72 10.11 -16.53
N TYR A 207 -4.99 9.98 -16.14
CA TYR A 207 -6.05 9.56 -17.06
C TYR A 207 -6.14 10.50 -18.26
N GLU A 208 -6.21 11.82 -18.04
CA GLU A 208 -6.27 12.85 -19.10
C GLU A 208 -5.05 12.82 -20.02
N ALA A 209 -3.87 12.47 -19.51
CA ALA A 209 -2.63 12.40 -20.30
C ALA A 209 -2.56 11.20 -21.25
N VAL A 210 -3.27 10.10 -20.95
CA VAL A 210 -3.14 8.84 -21.72
C VAL A 210 -4.36 8.52 -22.58
N ILE A 211 -5.53 9.14 -22.35
CA ILE A 211 -6.73 8.92 -23.19
C ILE A 211 -6.52 9.49 -24.59
N ARG A 212 -7.07 8.81 -25.59
CA ARG A 212 -7.08 9.24 -27.00
C ARG A 212 -8.42 9.82 -27.42
N SER A 213 -9.47 9.59 -26.62
CA SER A 213 -10.82 10.14 -26.82
C SER A 213 -11.51 10.36 -25.48
N PRO A 214 -12.44 11.35 -25.39
CA PRO A 214 -13.19 11.60 -24.17
C PRO A 214 -13.92 10.32 -23.68
N TYR A 215 -13.91 10.11 -22.36
CA TYR A 215 -14.57 8.96 -21.71
C TYR A 215 -14.07 7.58 -22.15
N GLN A 216 -12.85 7.50 -22.67
CA GLN A 216 -12.24 6.22 -23.03
C GLN A 216 -12.04 5.37 -21.78
N PRO A 217 -12.58 4.13 -21.72
CA PRO A 217 -12.27 3.23 -20.62
C PRO A 217 -10.81 2.82 -20.64
N LEU A 218 -10.10 2.98 -19.52
CA LEU A 218 -8.73 2.51 -19.34
C LEU A 218 -8.69 1.48 -18.23
N PHE A 219 -7.92 0.42 -18.42
CA PHE A 219 -7.62 -0.47 -17.31
C PHE A 219 -6.71 0.26 -16.32
N VAL A 220 -7.08 0.21 -15.03
CA VAL A 220 -6.30 0.80 -13.95
C VAL A 220 -6.16 -0.13 -12.77
N GLU A 221 -5.06 0.03 -12.05
CA GLU A 221 -4.84 -0.52 -10.73
C GLU A 221 -4.67 0.64 -9.77
N VAL A 222 -5.53 0.70 -8.76
CA VAL A 222 -5.59 1.81 -7.79
C VAL A 222 -5.65 1.28 -6.37
N SER A 223 -5.22 2.09 -5.41
CA SER A 223 -5.53 1.89 -3.99
C SER A 223 -6.54 2.92 -3.52
N GLY A 224 -7.49 2.50 -2.71
CA GLY A 224 -8.54 3.38 -2.21
C GLY A 224 -9.42 2.74 -1.17
N SER A 225 -10.40 3.50 -0.67
CA SER A 225 -11.38 3.05 0.30
C SER A 225 -12.77 3.04 -0.32
N ARG A 226 -13.56 2.01 0.02
CA ARG A 226 -14.99 1.95 -0.32
C ARG A 226 -15.79 2.70 0.73
N LEU A 227 -16.75 3.47 0.28
CA LEU A 227 -17.66 4.29 1.08
C LEU A 227 -19.04 4.25 0.44
N PRO A 228 -20.12 4.55 1.16
CA PRO A 228 -21.41 4.83 0.54
C PRO A 228 -21.27 5.94 -0.51
N ALA A 229 -21.96 5.81 -1.63
CA ALA A 229 -21.95 6.87 -2.63
C ALA A 229 -22.66 8.13 -2.08
N PRO A 230 -22.20 9.34 -2.41
CA PRO A 230 -22.86 10.56 -2.00
C PRO A 230 -24.21 10.71 -2.71
N ASP A 231 -25.22 11.19 -1.99
CA ASP A 231 -26.51 11.55 -2.56
C ASP A 231 -26.41 12.90 -3.30
N ALA A 232 -25.70 12.89 -4.41
CA ALA A 232 -25.41 14.08 -5.19
C ALA A 232 -25.31 13.77 -6.69
N ALA A 233 -26.13 14.46 -7.49
CA ALA A 233 -26.07 14.48 -8.96
C ALA A 233 -25.83 13.06 -9.58
N PHE A 234 -24.72 12.92 -10.34
CA PHE A 234 -24.40 11.68 -11.04
C PHE A 234 -23.97 10.54 -10.12
N ALA A 235 -23.54 10.81 -8.88
CA ALA A 235 -23.13 9.80 -7.92
C ALA A 235 -24.31 9.04 -7.31
N ALA A 236 -25.50 9.66 -7.23
CA ALA A 236 -26.69 9.07 -6.62
C ALA A 236 -27.21 7.79 -7.31
N THR A 237 -26.69 7.45 -8.50
CA THR A 237 -27.04 6.19 -9.20
C THR A 237 -26.15 5.00 -8.80
N TYR A 238 -25.16 5.23 -7.93
CA TYR A 238 -24.25 4.21 -7.42
C TYR A 238 -24.57 3.91 -5.96
N GLU A 239 -24.38 2.67 -5.55
CA GLU A 239 -24.49 2.27 -4.14
C GLU A 239 -23.24 2.66 -3.35
N GLU A 240 -22.07 2.53 -3.98
CA GLU A 240 -20.78 2.79 -3.37
C GLU A 240 -19.94 3.76 -4.21
N GLN A 241 -19.06 4.49 -3.52
CA GLN A 241 -17.95 5.20 -4.14
C GLN A 241 -16.62 4.54 -3.81
N LEU A 242 -15.69 4.60 -4.76
CA LEU A 242 -14.27 4.31 -4.56
C LEU A 242 -13.52 5.63 -4.42
N ARG A 243 -13.05 5.92 -3.20
CA ARG A 243 -12.18 7.06 -2.91
C ARG A 243 -10.73 6.63 -3.18
N VAL A 244 -10.21 7.03 -4.34
CA VAL A 244 -8.89 6.62 -4.82
C VAL A 244 -7.81 7.43 -4.14
N ALA A 245 -6.94 6.77 -3.36
CA ALA A 245 -5.80 7.38 -2.67
C ALA A 245 -4.52 7.39 -3.53
N ALA A 246 -4.32 6.35 -4.35
CA ALA A 246 -3.13 6.22 -5.20
C ALA A 246 -3.44 5.46 -6.49
N LEU A 247 -2.73 5.83 -7.57
CA LEU A 247 -2.75 5.16 -8.86
C LEU A 247 -1.43 4.40 -9.05
N HIS A 248 -1.51 3.10 -9.35
CA HIS A 248 -0.36 2.23 -9.53
C HIS A 248 -0.09 1.88 -10.98
N ARG A 249 -1.16 1.67 -11.76
CA ARG A 249 -1.06 1.23 -13.15
C ARG A 249 -2.17 1.79 -14.00
N VAL A 250 -1.84 2.17 -15.24
CA VAL A 250 -2.80 2.51 -16.29
C VAL A 250 -2.36 1.82 -17.55
N GLU A 251 -3.22 1.03 -18.15
CA GLU A 251 -2.97 0.43 -19.47
C GLU A 251 -3.81 1.11 -20.53
N THR A 252 -3.13 1.58 -21.56
CA THR A 252 -3.77 2.05 -22.80
C THR A 252 -4.03 0.90 -23.75
N GLU A 253 -3.19 -0.12 -23.68
CA GLU A 253 -3.23 -1.36 -24.46
C GLU A 253 -2.70 -2.48 -23.55
N GLY A 254 -3.30 -3.66 -23.57
CA GLY A 254 -2.82 -4.76 -22.74
C GLY A 254 -3.93 -5.73 -22.33
N PRO A 255 -3.60 -6.76 -21.55
CA PRO A 255 -4.55 -7.79 -21.11
C PRO A 255 -5.57 -7.30 -20.09
N GLY A 256 -5.32 -6.18 -19.42
CA GLY A 256 -6.21 -5.64 -18.40
C GLY A 256 -6.59 -6.68 -17.34
N CYS A 257 -7.89 -6.91 -17.15
CA CYS A 257 -8.43 -7.90 -16.21
C CYS A 257 -8.07 -9.36 -16.54
N ALA A 258 -7.65 -9.64 -17.77
CA ALA A 258 -7.25 -10.99 -18.21
C ALA A 258 -5.74 -11.24 -18.01
N LEU A 259 -5.03 -10.34 -17.32
CA LEU A 259 -3.61 -10.53 -17.05
C LEU A 259 -3.38 -11.83 -16.26
N ASP A 260 -2.57 -12.70 -16.86
CA ASP A 260 -2.00 -13.89 -16.25
C ASP A 260 -0.48 -13.87 -16.44
N LEU A 261 0.24 -13.89 -15.33
CA LEU A 261 1.70 -13.96 -15.34
C LEU A 261 2.24 -15.38 -15.30
N ALA A 262 1.37 -16.39 -15.46
CA ALA A 262 1.73 -17.82 -15.44
C ALA A 262 2.59 -18.21 -14.21
N GLY A 263 2.26 -17.69 -13.03
CA GLY A 263 2.96 -17.94 -11.77
C GLY A 263 4.17 -17.02 -11.51
N ALA A 264 4.53 -16.12 -12.45
CA ALA A 264 5.56 -15.14 -12.15
C ALA A 264 5.08 -14.11 -11.12
N ARG A 265 5.98 -13.73 -10.19
CA ARG A 265 5.76 -12.70 -9.18
C ARG A 265 5.92 -11.28 -9.73
N PHE A 266 6.72 -11.15 -10.78
CA PHE A 266 6.91 -9.88 -11.50
C PHE A 266 7.17 -10.18 -12.96
N ARG A 267 6.67 -9.31 -13.84
CA ARG A 267 7.08 -9.23 -15.23
C ARG A 267 7.63 -7.85 -15.50
N ALA A 268 8.89 -7.79 -15.93
CA ALA A 268 9.55 -6.59 -16.41
C ALA A 268 9.66 -6.61 -17.91
N SER A 269 9.56 -5.46 -18.58
CA SER A 269 9.71 -5.36 -20.03
C SER A 269 10.21 -3.98 -20.46
N GLY A 270 10.88 -3.94 -21.59
CA GLY A 270 11.29 -2.71 -22.25
C GLY A 270 11.23 -2.83 -23.76
N VAL A 271 11.26 -1.70 -24.46
CA VAL A 271 10.96 -1.61 -25.90
C VAL A 271 12.18 -1.27 -26.77
N GLU A 272 13.26 -0.77 -26.20
CA GLU A 272 14.47 -0.39 -26.94
C GLU A 272 15.76 -0.90 -26.25
N PRO A 273 16.25 -2.10 -26.61
CA PRO A 273 15.64 -3.12 -27.46
C PRO A 273 14.46 -3.82 -26.80
N PHE A 274 13.62 -4.55 -27.55
CA PHE A 274 12.54 -5.35 -26.96
C PHE A 274 13.10 -6.49 -26.10
N TRP A 275 12.73 -6.47 -24.83
CA TRP A 275 13.07 -7.52 -23.86
C TRP A 275 11.95 -7.71 -22.85
N HIS A 276 11.92 -8.87 -22.22
CA HIS A 276 11.13 -9.10 -21.01
C HIS A 276 11.85 -10.04 -20.05
N ALA A 277 11.51 -9.92 -18.77
CA ALA A 277 12.00 -10.79 -17.70
C ALA A 277 10.85 -11.18 -16.77
N ASP A 278 10.63 -12.47 -16.59
CA ASP A 278 9.68 -13.04 -15.67
C ASP A 278 10.41 -13.56 -14.42
N VAL A 279 10.00 -13.10 -13.25
CA VAL A 279 10.57 -13.51 -11.95
C VAL A 279 9.59 -14.48 -11.28
N GLY A 280 9.98 -15.72 -11.15
CA GLY A 280 9.26 -16.75 -10.40
C GLY A 280 9.67 -16.86 -8.93
N SER A 281 9.28 -17.99 -8.29
CA SER A 281 9.71 -18.33 -6.92
C SER A 281 11.20 -18.60 -6.84
N ASP A 282 11.76 -19.34 -7.76
CA ASP A 282 13.13 -19.87 -7.68
C ASP A 282 14.02 -19.50 -8.86
N GLY A 283 13.43 -18.89 -9.91
CA GLY A 283 14.13 -18.56 -11.15
C GLY A 283 13.63 -17.28 -11.79
N LEU A 284 14.46 -16.82 -12.72
CA LEU A 284 14.18 -15.70 -13.61
C LEU A 284 14.34 -16.18 -15.05
N LEU A 285 13.39 -15.82 -15.90
CA LEU A 285 13.47 -16.06 -17.34
C LEU A 285 13.65 -14.71 -18.04
N PHE A 286 14.80 -14.51 -18.68
CA PHE A 286 15.09 -13.31 -19.48
C PHE A 286 15.01 -13.62 -20.96
N SER A 287 14.32 -12.78 -21.71
CA SER A 287 14.09 -12.96 -23.15
C SER A 287 14.34 -11.68 -23.92
N ARG A 288 14.95 -11.79 -25.10
CA ARG A 288 15.14 -10.69 -26.04
C ARG A 288 14.56 -11.06 -27.39
N LEU A 289 14.05 -10.07 -28.12
CA LEU A 289 13.52 -10.32 -29.46
C LEU A 289 14.59 -10.96 -30.37
N GLY A 290 14.24 -12.08 -31.00
CA GLY A 290 15.11 -12.80 -31.92
C GLY A 290 16.21 -13.65 -31.27
N GLN A 291 16.19 -13.81 -29.92
CA GLN A 291 17.14 -14.63 -29.18
C GLN A 291 16.42 -15.71 -28.38
N SER A 292 17.12 -16.79 -28.08
CA SER A 292 16.58 -17.82 -27.17
C SER A 292 16.45 -17.28 -25.76
N PRO A 293 15.39 -17.61 -25.01
CA PRO A 293 15.26 -17.24 -23.63
C PRO A 293 16.40 -17.78 -22.76
N ILE A 294 16.83 -17.01 -21.78
CA ILE A 294 17.89 -17.35 -20.83
C ILE A 294 17.22 -17.61 -19.47
N GLY A 295 17.28 -18.85 -19.00
CA GLY A 295 16.89 -19.22 -17.64
C GLY A 295 18.00 -18.90 -16.66
N VAL A 296 17.66 -18.33 -15.53
CA VAL A 296 18.61 -17.91 -14.48
C VAL A 296 18.12 -18.48 -13.14
N GLU A 297 18.94 -19.31 -12.50
CA GLU A 297 18.73 -19.66 -11.11
C GLU A 297 19.07 -18.47 -10.22
N ILE A 298 18.16 -18.12 -9.30
CA ILE A 298 18.36 -16.95 -8.43
C ILE A 298 19.26 -17.35 -7.27
N GLU A 299 20.50 -16.87 -7.30
CA GLU A 299 21.50 -17.07 -6.24
C GLU A 299 21.33 -16.07 -5.08
N MET A 300 20.84 -14.87 -5.37
CA MET A 300 20.68 -13.80 -4.39
C MET A 300 19.39 -13.01 -4.63
N ARG A 301 18.65 -12.80 -3.55
CA ARG A 301 17.53 -11.85 -3.48
C ARG A 301 17.83 -10.81 -2.42
N GLU A 302 17.63 -9.56 -2.77
CA GLU A 302 17.81 -8.46 -1.84
C GLU A 302 16.59 -7.52 -1.92
N VAL A 303 16.06 -7.13 -0.76
CA VAL A 303 15.03 -6.08 -0.65
C VAL A 303 15.62 -4.96 0.18
N ALA A 304 15.88 -3.82 -0.46
CA ALA A 304 16.47 -2.64 0.16
C ALA A 304 15.55 -1.43 -0.06
N GLY A 305 14.64 -1.20 0.89
CA GLY A 305 13.64 -0.15 0.79
C GLY A 305 12.72 -0.34 -0.44
N PRO A 306 12.67 0.63 -1.38
CA PRO A 306 11.87 0.53 -2.60
C PRO A 306 12.44 -0.41 -3.66
N ARG A 307 13.66 -0.92 -3.46
CA ARG A 307 14.38 -1.74 -4.44
C ARG A 307 14.25 -3.21 -4.14
N ARG A 308 14.11 -4.01 -5.20
CA ARG A 308 14.20 -5.47 -5.20
C ARG A 308 15.23 -5.87 -6.24
N ILE A 309 16.18 -6.71 -5.84
CA ILE A 309 17.31 -7.12 -6.68
C ILE A 309 17.38 -8.64 -6.70
N TRP A 310 17.51 -9.20 -7.91
CA TRP A 310 17.77 -10.63 -8.14
C TRP A 310 19.04 -10.76 -8.96
N ARG A 311 19.91 -11.69 -8.55
CA ARG A 311 21.17 -11.99 -9.23
C ARG A 311 21.29 -13.48 -9.44
N GLY A 312 21.92 -13.85 -10.56
CA GLY A 312 22.28 -15.21 -10.89
C GLY A 312 23.27 -15.26 -12.02
N GLN A 313 23.83 -16.44 -12.24
CA GLN A 313 24.78 -16.71 -13.32
C GLN A 313 24.08 -17.32 -14.52
N THR A 314 24.60 -17.04 -15.69
CA THR A 314 24.16 -17.62 -16.96
C THR A 314 25.35 -18.07 -17.78
N ASP A 315 25.12 -18.82 -18.84
CA ASP A 315 26.17 -19.25 -19.80
C ASP A 315 26.84 -18.06 -20.49
N VAL A 316 26.20 -16.88 -20.50
CA VAL A 316 26.70 -15.68 -21.19
C VAL A 316 27.14 -14.58 -20.22
N GLY A 317 27.18 -14.87 -18.93
CA GLY A 317 27.64 -13.93 -17.89
C GLY A 317 26.68 -13.75 -16.74
N ALA A 318 27.01 -12.84 -15.82
CA ALA A 318 26.19 -12.52 -14.68
C ALA A 318 24.96 -11.70 -15.10
N LEU A 319 23.77 -12.11 -14.62
CA LEU A 319 22.54 -11.35 -14.79
C LEU A 319 22.10 -10.73 -13.45
N MET A 320 21.72 -9.46 -13.50
CA MET A 320 21.11 -8.75 -12.38
C MET A 320 19.86 -8.02 -12.85
N LEU A 321 18.72 -8.35 -12.27
CA LEU A 321 17.48 -7.60 -12.41
C LEU A 321 17.27 -6.72 -11.17
N THR A 322 16.99 -5.46 -11.40
CA THR A 322 16.58 -4.51 -10.36
C THR A 322 15.20 -3.95 -10.68
N LEU A 323 14.28 -4.05 -9.73
CA LEU A 323 13.00 -3.33 -9.75
C LEU A 323 13.04 -2.24 -8.67
N GLU A 324 12.61 -1.03 -9.02
CA GLU A 324 12.49 0.08 -8.09
C GLU A 324 11.04 0.56 -8.07
N GLU A 325 10.43 0.58 -6.87
CA GLU A 325 9.06 1.07 -6.70
C GLU A 325 8.99 2.56 -7.04
N GLY A 326 8.12 2.91 -7.96
CA GLY A 326 7.96 4.26 -8.47
C GLY A 326 7.31 4.25 -9.84
N ARG A 327 6.78 5.41 -10.24
CA ARG A 327 6.11 5.57 -11.53
C ARG A 327 7.07 5.30 -12.68
N CYS A 328 6.71 4.38 -13.55
CA CYS A 328 7.38 4.10 -14.81
C CYS A 328 6.38 4.25 -15.96
N THR A 329 6.72 5.03 -16.98
CA THR A 329 5.88 5.19 -18.17
C THR A 329 6.55 4.47 -19.35
N ASP A 330 5.83 3.53 -19.95
CA ASP A 330 6.26 2.88 -21.18
C ASP A 330 6.26 3.90 -22.34
N PRO A 331 7.40 4.14 -23.00
CA PRO A 331 7.51 5.21 -24.00
C PRO A 331 6.73 4.91 -25.28
N MET A 332 6.40 3.64 -25.57
CA MET A 332 5.70 3.25 -26.79
C MET A 332 4.18 3.29 -26.62
N SER A 333 3.65 2.73 -25.54
CA SER A 333 2.21 2.66 -25.31
C SER A 333 1.67 3.86 -24.52
N GLY A 334 2.53 4.55 -23.74
CA GLY A 334 2.13 5.55 -22.76
C GLY A 334 1.54 4.94 -21.48
N SER A 335 1.51 3.60 -21.37
CA SER A 335 1.04 2.91 -20.16
C SER A 335 1.93 3.24 -18.97
N VAL A 336 1.31 3.32 -17.79
CA VAL A 336 1.99 3.65 -16.53
C VAL A 336 2.00 2.42 -15.64
N PHE A 337 3.16 2.15 -15.01
CA PHE A 337 3.40 1.02 -14.12
C PHE A 337 3.97 1.48 -12.78
N ALA A 338 3.87 0.62 -11.77
CA ALA A 338 4.30 0.91 -10.40
C ALA A 338 5.80 0.69 -10.15
N TYR A 339 6.52 0.09 -11.10
CA TYR A 339 7.94 -0.21 -10.95
C TYR A 339 8.71 0.20 -12.21
N SER A 340 9.87 0.83 -12.03
CA SER A 340 10.90 0.85 -13.05
C SER A 340 11.71 -0.45 -12.97
N ALA A 341 12.24 -0.87 -14.11
CA ALA A 341 13.02 -2.09 -14.21
C ALA A 341 14.35 -1.84 -14.96
N SER A 342 15.42 -2.45 -14.46
CA SER A 342 16.67 -2.54 -15.18
C SER A 342 17.25 -3.95 -15.10
N VAL A 343 17.74 -4.45 -16.24
CA VAL A 343 18.50 -5.70 -16.34
C VAL A 343 19.91 -5.36 -16.75
N SER A 344 20.90 -5.94 -16.06
CA SER A 344 22.30 -5.96 -16.51
C SER A 344 22.66 -7.41 -16.83
N LEU A 345 23.15 -7.66 -18.03
CA LEU A 345 23.65 -8.95 -18.49
C LEU A 345 25.01 -8.75 -19.16
N ASP A 346 26.06 -9.30 -18.56
CA ASP A 346 27.46 -9.20 -19.04
C ASP A 346 27.89 -7.76 -19.40
N GLY A 347 27.46 -6.78 -18.58
CA GLY A 347 27.77 -5.36 -18.79
C GLY A 347 26.84 -4.62 -19.76
N GLU A 348 25.96 -5.31 -20.47
CA GLU A 348 24.89 -4.70 -21.26
C GLU A 348 23.70 -4.35 -20.33
N ALA A 349 23.13 -3.15 -20.47
CA ALA A 349 22.04 -2.68 -19.64
C ALA A 349 20.74 -2.50 -20.44
N PHE A 350 19.64 -2.95 -19.86
CA PHE A 350 18.29 -2.86 -20.42
C PHE A 350 17.38 -2.13 -19.42
N TYR A 351 16.54 -1.23 -19.92
CA TYR A 351 15.64 -0.43 -19.09
C TYR A 351 14.20 -0.61 -19.54
N GLY A 352 13.28 -0.51 -18.59
CA GLY A 352 11.86 -0.65 -18.85
C GLY A 352 11.02 -0.49 -17.60
N CYS A 353 9.79 -0.99 -17.67
CA CYS A 353 8.83 -0.97 -16.57
C CYS A 353 8.52 -2.40 -16.11
N ALA A 354 7.97 -2.52 -14.89
CA ALA A 354 7.53 -3.81 -14.41
C ALA A 354 6.16 -3.73 -13.73
N LEU A 355 5.49 -4.89 -13.72
CA LEU A 355 4.21 -5.11 -13.07
C LEU A 355 4.25 -6.36 -12.19
N ALA A 356 3.45 -6.34 -11.13
CA ALA A 356 3.16 -7.49 -10.29
C ALA A 356 1.86 -8.19 -10.75
N PRO A 357 1.56 -9.41 -10.30
CA PRO A 357 0.27 -10.05 -10.50
C PRO A 357 -0.85 -9.17 -9.97
N LEU A 358 -2.04 -9.34 -10.55
CA LEU A 358 -3.23 -8.72 -9.97
C LEU A 358 -3.46 -9.27 -8.55
N PRO A 359 -3.94 -8.45 -7.61
CA PRO A 359 -4.28 -8.89 -6.26
C PRO A 359 -5.21 -10.12 -6.31
N ASP A 360 -5.00 -11.08 -5.42
CA ASP A 360 -5.81 -12.29 -5.37
C ASP A 360 -7.29 -11.99 -5.16
N ARG A 361 -8.16 -12.90 -5.63
CA ARG A 361 -9.62 -12.76 -5.42
C ARG A 361 -10.00 -12.71 -3.94
N SER A 362 -9.23 -13.37 -3.07
CA SER A 362 -9.41 -13.33 -1.62
C SER A 362 -9.10 -11.96 -1.01
N GLU A 363 -8.06 -11.26 -1.49
CA GLU A 363 -7.76 -9.88 -1.08
C GLU A 363 -8.83 -8.89 -1.57
N ARG A 364 -9.46 -9.20 -2.71
CA ARG A 364 -10.59 -8.44 -3.28
C ARG A 364 -11.91 -8.69 -2.53
N ALA A 365 -12.08 -9.87 -1.91
CA ALA A 365 -13.30 -10.29 -1.23
C ALA A 365 -13.29 -10.05 0.29
N SER A 366 -12.13 -10.06 0.95
CA SER A 366 -12.02 -9.84 2.40
C SER A 366 -12.38 -8.41 2.85
N ALA A 367 -12.60 -7.49 1.92
CA ALA A 367 -13.18 -6.18 2.19
C ALA A 367 -14.72 -6.22 2.40
N ASN A 368 -15.36 -7.38 2.28
CA ASN A 368 -16.82 -7.56 2.45
C ASN A 368 -17.25 -8.05 3.85
N ASP A 369 -16.29 -8.47 4.71
CA ASP A 369 -16.60 -9.01 6.04
C ASP A 369 -15.88 -8.20 7.13
N GLN A 370 -16.32 -6.96 7.36
CA GLN A 370 -16.18 -6.27 8.68
C GLN A 370 -17.26 -5.21 8.83
#